data_35eb8b567580dce3335e77d8111ff2eb
#
_entry.id   35eb8b567580dce3335e77d8111ff2eb
#
_cell.length_a   1.000
_cell.length_b   1.000
_cell.length_c   1.000
_cell.angle_alpha   90.00
_cell.angle_beta   90.00
_cell.angle_gamma   90.00
#
_symmetry.space_group_name_H-M   'P 1'
#
loop_
_entity.id
_entity.type
_entity.pdbx_description
1 polymer ?
#
loop_
_entity_poly.entity_id
_entity_poly.type
_entity_poly.pdbx_seq_one_letter_code
_entity_poly.pdbx_strand_id
1 'polypeptide(L)'
;MSFEDKAQAWSGSANCTFHADDVAASQNFRKQYDTLANVVKAEQMPWERCPDGLIKHLVHHRLNTRECCVEAYMQFLKAGERSGKHRHMWEEIIFVVEGSGYDLHWDMKFDCLDAFKWEWAEVPKKFEWKAGDYIYIPPFTTHQHFATAETRLIMMSNRIVKEMGFDWFDQVESAPGFEAGQPQRGEA
;
A
#
# COMPACT_ATOMS: atom_id res chain seq x y z
N MET A 1 0.89 -6.56 52.84
CA MET A 1 1.40 -6.93 51.48
C MET A 1 0.99 -5.83 50.56
N SER A 2 1.97 -5.13 50.00
CA SER A 2 1.72 -4.03 49.06
C SER A 2 1.11 -4.56 47.75
N PHE A 3 0.67 -3.64 46.88
CA PHE A 3 0.21 -4.04 45.56
C PHE A 3 1.37 -4.64 44.73
N GLU A 4 2.55 -4.08 44.86
CA GLU A 4 3.79 -4.53 44.23
C GLU A 4 4.15 -5.95 44.65
N ASP A 5 4.05 -6.28 45.96
CA ASP A 5 4.31 -7.64 46.45
C ASP A 5 3.33 -8.66 45.84
N LYS A 6 2.05 -8.25 45.70
CA LYS A 6 1.03 -9.11 45.07
C LYS A 6 1.30 -9.28 43.56
N ALA A 7 1.68 -8.21 42.86
CA ALA A 7 1.99 -8.28 41.45
C ALA A 7 3.21 -9.17 41.18
N GLN A 8 4.25 -9.08 41.98
CA GLN A 8 5.41 -9.97 41.90
C GLN A 8 5.06 -11.45 42.19
N ALA A 9 4.16 -11.70 43.11
CA ALA A 9 3.69 -13.07 43.38
C ALA A 9 2.91 -13.68 42.18
N TRP A 10 2.30 -12.85 41.35
CA TRP A 10 1.61 -13.32 40.14
C TRP A 10 2.55 -13.55 38.96
N SER A 11 3.63 -12.80 38.89
CA SER A 11 4.48 -12.77 37.66
C SER A 11 5.34 -14.02 37.52
N GLY A 12 5.72 -14.70 38.58
CA GLY A 12 6.46 -15.97 38.53
C GLY A 12 7.70 -16.06 37.64
N SER A 13 8.09 -14.98 36.97
CA SER A 13 9.09 -14.97 35.93
C SER A 13 10.24 -14.00 36.24
N ALA A 14 11.32 -14.18 35.49
CA ALA A 14 12.49 -13.30 35.52
C ALA A 14 12.14 -11.89 35.07
N ASN A 15 12.89 -10.91 35.53
CA ASN A 15 12.82 -9.54 35.02
C ASN A 15 13.14 -9.49 33.53
N CYS A 16 12.43 -8.65 32.81
CA CYS A 16 12.70 -8.39 31.39
C CYS A 16 12.89 -6.89 31.14
N THR A 17 13.43 -6.54 29.99
CA THR A 17 13.75 -5.16 29.58
C THR A 17 12.93 -4.68 28.37
N PHE A 18 11.89 -5.41 27.98
CA PHE A 18 11.15 -5.14 26.72
C PHE A 18 10.73 -3.67 26.55
N HIS A 19 10.15 -3.09 27.60
CA HIS A 19 9.75 -1.68 27.52
C HIS A 19 10.95 -0.71 27.38
N ALA A 20 12.05 -0.98 28.08
CA ALA A 20 13.26 -0.17 27.98
C ALA A 20 13.91 -0.31 26.57
N ASP A 21 13.88 -1.50 26.01
CA ASP A 21 14.38 -1.77 24.67
C ASP A 21 13.52 -1.08 23.60
N ASP A 22 12.20 -1.08 23.75
CA ASP A 22 11.28 -0.37 22.87
C ASP A 22 11.52 1.16 22.92
N VAL A 23 11.73 1.72 24.12
CA VAL A 23 12.07 3.12 24.29
C VAL A 23 13.41 3.45 23.63
N ALA A 24 14.41 2.60 23.80
CA ALA A 24 15.73 2.77 23.16
C ALA A 24 15.64 2.67 21.64
N ALA A 25 14.88 1.71 21.11
CA ALA A 25 14.62 1.56 19.69
C ALA A 25 13.94 2.82 19.10
N SER A 26 12.92 3.34 19.78
CA SER A 26 12.24 4.57 19.38
C SER A 26 13.17 5.79 19.38
N GLN A 27 14.06 5.91 20.36
CA GLN A 27 15.04 7.00 20.39
C GLN A 27 16.09 6.88 19.27
N ASN A 28 16.53 5.66 18.95
CA ASN A 28 17.43 5.41 17.83
C ASN A 28 16.77 5.73 16.50
N PHE A 29 15.51 5.36 16.30
CA PHE A 29 14.75 5.73 15.11
C PHE A 29 14.67 7.26 14.94
N ARG A 30 14.39 8.01 16.03
CA ARG A 30 14.38 9.48 15.98
C ARG A 30 15.71 10.09 15.56
N LYS A 31 16.82 9.52 16.02
CA LYS A 31 18.17 9.99 15.62
C LYS A 31 18.45 9.73 14.15
N GLN A 32 17.99 8.61 13.63
CA GLN A 32 18.12 8.25 12.22
C GLN A 32 17.19 9.10 11.33
N TYR A 33 16.01 9.44 11.84
CA TYR A 33 14.98 10.18 11.11
C TYR A 33 15.49 11.52 10.55
N ASP A 34 16.35 12.22 11.27
CA ASP A 34 16.93 13.48 10.84
C ASP A 34 17.93 13.32 9.67
N THR A 35 18.41 12.12 9.42
CA THR A 35 19.29 11.79 8.28
C THR A 35 18.55 11.41 7.03
N LEU A 36 17.24 11.19 7.12
CA LEU A 36 16.39 10.76 6.00
C LEU A 36 16.05 11.94 5.07
N ALA A 37 15.90 11.67 3.80
CA ALA A 37 15.64 12.69 2.79
C ALA A 37 14.20 13.21 2.85
N ASN A 38 14.04 14.55 2.86
CA ASN A 38 12.75 15.20 2.64
C ASN A 38 12.38 15.30 1.15
N VAL A 39 13.37 15.22 0.28
CA VAL A 39 13.21 15.34 -1.17
C VAL A 39 13.96 14.20 -1.83
N VAL A 40 13.26 13.40 -2.62
CA VAL A 40 13.85 12.39 -3.51
C VAL A 40 13.85 12.94 -4.92
N LYS A 41 14.99 12.93 -5.57
CA LYS A 41 15.11 13.40 -6.95
C LYS A 41 14.54 12.38 -7.92
N ALA A 42 14.03 12.84 -9.06
CA ALA A 42 13.38 11.99 -10.05
C ALA A 42 14.27 10.83 -10.53
N GLU A 43 15.58 11.08 -10.65
CA GLU A 43 16.59 10.09 -11.04
C GLU A 43 16.89 9.04 -9.96
N GLN A 44 16.49 9.29 -8.72
CA GLN A 44 16.64 8.36 -7.58
C GLN A 44 15.43 7.43 -7.43
N MET A 45 14.32 7.74 -8.07
CA MET A 45 13.07 6.99 -8.01
C MET A 45 13.13 5.82 -9.01
N PRO A 46 13.22 4.57 -8.57
CA PRO A 46 13.35 3.42 -9.46
C PRO A 46 12.02 3.05 -10.12
N TRP A 47 12.11 2.54 -11.35
CA TRP A 47 11.03 1.86 -12.04
C TRP A 47 11.03 0.38 -11.74
N GLU A 48 9.86 -0.20 -11.66
CA GLU A 48 9.65 -1.63 -11.48
C GLU A 48 8.51 -2.10 -12.38
N ARG A 49 8.70 -3.24 -13.02
CA ARG A 49 7.62 -3.97 -13.67
C ARG A 49 7.17 -5.07 -12.72
N CYS A 50 5.94 -5.01 -12.27
CA CYS A 50 5.36 -5.89 -11.27
C CYS A 50 3.99 -6.42 -11.75
N PRO A 51 3.31 -7.29 -10.98
CA PRO A 51 1.97 -7.77 -11.35
C PRO A 51 0.95 -6.69 -11.63
N ASP A 52 1.10 -5.48 -11.05
CA ASP A 52 0.21 -4.34 -11.29
C ASP A 52 0.56 -3.55 -12.56
N GLY A 53 1.69 -3.86 -13.19
CA GLY A 53 2.17 -3.19 -14.39
C GLY A 53 3.48 -2.46 -14.21
N LEU A 54 3.66 -1.33 -14.88
CA LEU A 54 4.84 -0.49 -14.78
C LEU A 54 4.63 0.58 -13.72
N ILE A 55 5.41 0.54 -12.65
CA ILE A 55 5.34 1.49 -11.54
C ILE A 55 6.68 2.17 -11.29
N LYS A 56 6.63 3.38 -10.72
CA LYS A 56 7.78 4.14 -10.25
C LYS A 56 7.59 4.45 -8.78
N HIS A 57 8.50 3.99 -7.94
CA HIS A 57 8.43 4.25 -6.49
C HIS A 57 8.78 5.70 -6.19
N LEU A 58 7.87 6.43 -5.54
CA LEU A 58 8.04 7.84 -5.17
C LEU A 58 8.38 8.00 -3.69
N VAL A 59 7.64 7.34 -2.83
CA VAL A 59 7.85 7.29 -1.38
C VAL A 59 7.85 5.83 -0.96
N HIS A 60 8.96 5.37 -0.44
CA HIS A 60 9.13 3.97 -0.05
C HIS A 60 10.28 3.84 0.95
N HIS A 61 10.15 3.00 1.96
CA HIS A 61 11.15 2.81 3.03
C HIS A 61 12.56 2.46 2.52
N ARG A 62 12.67 1.83 1.33
CA ARG A 62 13.96 1.50 0.70
C ARG A 62 14.61 2.68 -0.02
N LEU A 63 13.95 3.81 -0.13
CA LEU A 63 14.47 5.02 -0.76
C LEU A 63 15.11 5.99 0.23
N ASN A 64 15.27 5.58 1.50
CA ASN A 64 15.82 6.41 2.56
C ASN A 64 15.07 7.75 2.71
N THR A 65 13.75 7.71 2.54
CA THR A 65 12.85 8.86 2.65
C THR A 65 12.34 9.03 4.09
N ARG A 66 11.96 10.28 4.41
CA ARG A 66 11.38 10.63 5.71
C ARG A 66 9.87 10.36 5.69
N GLU A 67 9.49 9.10 5.49
CA GLU A 67 8.10 8.68 5.61
C GLU A 67 7.86 7.91 6.91
N CYS A 68 6.62 7.97 7.40
CA CYS A 68 6.19 7.20 8.57
C CYS A 68 4.97 6.32 8.26
N CYS A 69 4.03 6.82 7.47
CA CYS A 69 2.75 6.18 7.30
C CYS A 69 2.22 6.18 5.86
N VAL A 70 2.91 6.83 4.95
CA VAL A 70 2.50 6.93 3.54
C VAL A 70 3.50 6.23 2.65
N GLU A 71 3.01 5.38 1.77
CA GLU A 71 3.71 4.86 0.60
C GLU A 71 3.11 5.49 -0.64
N ALA A 72 3.94 5.84 -1.62
CA ALA A 72 3.45 6.39 -2.88
C ALA A 72 4.25 5.85 -4.07
N TYR A 73 3.53 5.56 -5.14
CA TYR A 73 4.12 5.19 -6.41
C TYR A 73 3.34 5.79 -7.57
N MET A 74 4.00 5.92 -8.71
CA MET A 74 3.37 6.32 -9.97
C MET A 74 3.17 5.09 -10.83
N GLN A 75 1.99 4.91 -11.38
CA GLN A 75 1.71 3.90 -12.38
C GLN A 75 1.62 4.56 -13.77
N PHE A 76 2.21 3.92 -14.76
CA PHE A 76 2.13 4.31 -16.15
C PHE A 76 1.37 3.24 -16.95
N LEU A 77 0.38 3.69 -17.71
CA LEU A 77 -0.43 2.85 -18.60
C LEU A 77 -0.50 3.50 -19.99
N LYS A 78 -0.22 2.74 -21.04
CA LYS A 78 -0.46 3.19 -22.41
C LYS A 78 -1.95 3.15 -22.71
N ALA A 79 -2.35 3.86 -23.75
CA ALA A 79 -3.73 3.79 -24.24
C ALA A 79 -4.13 2.34 -24.57
N GLY A 80 -5.24 1.89 -24.03
CA GLY A 80 -5.76 0.52 -24.15
C GLY A 80 -5.15 -0.51 -23.18
N GLU A 81 -4.16 -0.12 -22.36
CA GLU A 81 -3.62 -1.00 -21.32
C GLU A 81 -4.48 -1.00 -20.06
N ARG A 82 -4.28 -2.03 -19.25
CA ARG A 82 -4.89 -2.18 -17.94
C ARG A 82 -3.84 -2.59 -16.89
N SER A 83 -4.09 -2.22 -15.64
CA SER A 83 -3.32 -2.70 -14.50
C SER A 83 -3.59 -4.17 -14.19
N GLY A 84 -2.85 -4.72 -13.24
CA GLY A 84 -3.26 -5.90 -12.52
C GLY A 84 -4.59 -5.66 -11.80
N LYS A 85 -5.31 -6.76 -11.53
CA LYS A 85 -6.51 -6.75 -10.69
C LYS A 85 -6.11 -7.26 -9.32
N HIS A 86 -6.32 -6.45 -8.30
CA HIS A 86 -5.89 -6.79 -6.96
C HIS A 86 -6.83 -6.21 -5.90
N ARG A 87 -6.57 -6.54 -4.66
CA ARG A 87 -7.25 -6.01 -3.48
C ARG A 87 -6.31 -6.03 -2.29
N HIS A 88 -6.51 -5.10 -1.38
CA HIS A 88 -5.70 -4.95 -0.18
C HIS A 88 -6.51 -4.41 0.99
N MET A 89 -6.01 -4.62 2.20
CA MET A 89 -6.70 -4.24 3.44
C MET A 89 -6.71 -2.74 3.67
N TRP A 90 -5.72 -2.01 3.19
CA TRP A 90 -5.64 -0.55 3.37
C TRP A 90 -6.43 0.20 2.30
N GLU A 91 -6.79 1.43 2.61
CA GLU A 91 -7.34 2.36 1.66
C GLU A 91 -6.26 2.92 0.73
N GLU A 92 -6.65 3.29 -0.47
CA GLU A 92 -5.76 3.94 -1.43
C GLU A 92 -6.41 5.18 -2.03
N ILE A 93 -5.60 6.20 -2.22
CA ILE A 93 -5.98 7.43 -2.91
C ILE A 93 -5.15 7.50 -4.20
N ILE A 94 -5.83 7.73 -5.33
CA ILE A 94 -5.19 7.84 -6.63
C ILE A 94 -5.46 9.22 -7.20
N PHE A 95 -4.40 9.92 -7.60
CA PHE A 95 -4.50 11.18 -8.32
C PHE A 95 -4.13 10.96 -9.79
N VAL A 96 -5.01 11.39 -10.69
CA VAL A 96 -4.80 11.31 -12.13
C VAL A 96 -3.97 12.50 -12.59
N VAL A 97 -2.67 12.28 -12.84
CA VAL A 97 -1.74 13.34 -13.27
C VAL A 97 -2.01 13.74 -14.71
N GLU A 98 -2.18 12.73 -15.57
CA GLU A 98 -2.50 12.92 -16.99
C GLU A 98 -3.24 11.71 -17.56
N GLY A 99 -3.89 11.91 -18.70
CA GLY A 99 -4.63 10.88 -19.41
C GLY A 99 -6.08 10.77 -18.98
N SER A 100 -6.69 9.64 -19.31
CA SER A 100 -8.09 9.30 -19.02
C SER A 100 -8.30 7.79 -19.03
N GLY A 101 -9.35 7.36 -18.34
CA GLY A 101 -9.67 5.95 -18.26
C GLY A 101 -10.87 5.67 -17.36
N TYR A 102 -10.90 4.49 -16.81
CA TYR A 102 -11.90 4.09 -15.83
C TYR A 102 -11.36 3.00 -14.91
N ASP A 103 -11.93 2.93 -13.73
CA ASP A 103 -11.72 1.84 -12.80
C ASP A 103 -12.94 0.91 -12.76
N LEU A 104 -12.66 -0.36 -12.51
CA LEU A 104 -13.66 -1.32 -12.10
C LEU A 104 -13.44 -1.67 -10.64
N HIS A 105 -14.48 -1.50 -9.82
CA HIS A 105 -14.47 -1.81 -8.40
C HIS A 105 -15.46 -2.93 -8.07
N TRP A 106 -14.97 -4.01 -7.47
CA TRP A 106 -15.76 -5.08 -6.89
C TRP A 106 -15.77 -4.86 -5.37
N ASP A 107 -16.78 -4.13 -4.90
CA ASP A 107 -16.89 -3.80 -3.48
C ASP A 107 -17.05 -5.05 -2.62
N MET A 108 -16.41 -5.02 -1.46
CA MET A 108 -16.59 -6.05 -0.46
C MET A 108 -17.88 -5.78 0.34
N LYS A 109 -18.64 -6.84 0.58
CA LYS A 109 -19.72 -6.88 1.56
C LYS A 109 -19.27 -7.68 2.77
N PHE A 110 -19.44 -7.11 3.94
CA PHE A 110 -19.17 -7.78 5.19
C PHE A 110 -20.47 -7.99 5.96
N ASP A 111 -20.86 -9.24 6.16
CA ASP A 111 -21.98 -9.60 7.02
C ASP A 111 -21.42 -10.12 8.36
N CYS A 112 -21.65 -9.35 9.43
CA CYS A 112 -21.25 -9.71 10.78
C CYS A 112 -22.43 -10.13 11.66
N LEU A 113 -23.66 -10.08 11.16
CA LEU A 113 -24.84 -10.35 11.95
C LEU A 113 -25.22 -11.83 11.90
N ASP A 114 -25.27 -12.41 10.70
CA ASP A 114 -25.79 -13.77 10.54
C ASP A 114 -24.71 -14.81 10.27
N ALA A 115 -23.62 -14.49 9.59
CA ALA A 115 -22.68 -15.51 9.11
C ALA A 115 -21.20 -15.18 9.26
N PHE A 116 -20.79 -13.98 9.66
CA PHE A 116 -19.38 -13.55 9.62
C PHE A 116 -18.76 -13.80 8.25
N LYS A 117 -19.43 -13.37 7.21
CA LYS A 117 -19.11 -13.70 5.84
C LYS A 117 -18.59 -12.49 5.07
N TRP A 118 -17.55 -12.72 4.27
CA TRP A 118 -16.95 -11.71 3.39
C TRP A 118 -17.22 -12.12 1.96
N GLU A 119 -17.88 -11.26 1.21
CA GLU A 119 -18.19 -11.49 -0.20
C GLU A 119 -17.83 -10.28 -1.02
N TRP A 120 -17.26 -10.51 -2.19
CA TRP A 120 -17.07 -9.45 -3.19
C TRP A 120 -18.23 -9.45 -4.16
N ALA A 121 -18.59 -8.26 -4.65
CA ALA A 121 -19.60 -8.12 -5.68
C ALA A 121 -19.19 -8.94 -6.92
N GLU A 122 -20.11 -9.68 -7.51
CA GLU A 122 -19.88 -10.42 -8.76
C GLU A 122 -19.72 -9.45 -9.94
N VAL A 123 -20.48 -8.36 -9.93
CA VAL A 123 -20.49 -7.34 -10.98
C VAL A 123 -19.82 -6.06 -10.44
N PRO A 124 -18.78 -5.57 -11.13
CA PRO A 124 -18.09 -4.37 -10.69
C PRO A 124 -18.91 -3.11 -10.99
N LYS A 125 -18.65 -2.08 -10.21
CA LYS A 125 -19.01 -0.69 -10.54
C LYS A 125 -17.91 -0.08 -11.40
N LYS A 126 -18.29 0.71 -12.40
CA LYS A 126 -17.38 1.45 -13.26
C LYS A 126 -17.34 2.90 -12.83
N PHE A 127 -16.12 3.45 -12.70
CA PHE A 127 -15.86 4.84 -12.37
C PHE A 127 -14.94 5.42 -13.45
N GLU A 128 -15.44 6.38 -14.24
CA GLU A 128 -14.63 7.07 -15.26
C GLU A 128 -13.85 8.21 -14.63
N TRP A 129 -12.64 8.45 -15.12
CA TRP A 129 -11.76 9.49 -14.63
C TRP A 129 -10.91 10.10 -15.76
N LYS A 130 -10.39 11.30 -15.51
CA LYS A 130 -9.49 12.04 -16.40
C LYS A 130 -8.49 12.85 -15.58
N ALA A 131 -7.51 13.45 -16.23
CA ALA A 131 -6.51 14.30 -15.61
C ALA A 131 -7.13 15.36 -14.68
N GLY A 132 -6.58 15.45 -13.47
CA GLY A 132 -7.05 16.32 -12.39
C GLY A 132 -8.08 15.68 -11.45
N ASP A 133 -8.65 14.54 -11.81
CA ASP A 133 -9.55 13.81 -10.94
C ASP A 133 -8.79 13.03 -9.86
N TYR A 134 -9.51 12.65 -8.84
CA TYR A 134 -9.03 11.81 -7.76
C TYR A 134 -9.97 10.63 -7.58
N ILE A 135 -9.38 9.46 -7.28
CA ILE A 135 -10.10 8.19 -7.10
C ILE A 135 -9.81 7.70 -5.70
N TYR A 136 -10.82 7.18 -5.03
CA TYR A 136 -10.70 6.54 -3.72
C TYR A 136 -11.00 5.06 -3.82
N ILE A 137 -10.08 4.24 -3.33
CA ILE A 137 -10.23 2.79 -3.23
C ILE A 137 -10.50 2.43 -1.77
N PRO A 138 -11.72 2.01 -1.42
CA PRO A 138 -12.02 1.56 -0.08
C PRO A 138 -11.23 0.31 0.33
N PRO A 139 -10.99 0.10 1.64
CA PRO A 139 -10.39 -1.14 2.13
C PRO A 139 -11.09 -2.37 1.55
N PHE A 140 -10.31 -3.38 1.17
CA PHE A 140 -10.75 -4.66 0.60
C PHE A 140 -11.49 -4.60 -0.74
N THR A 141 -11.70 -3.43 -1.32
CA THR A 141 -12.29 -3.34 -2.66
C THR A 141 -11.33 -3.96 -3.69
N THR A 142 -11.76 -4.99 -4.40
CA THR A 142 -11.04 -5.47 -5.57
C THR A 142 -11.16 -4.43 -6.67
N HIS A 143 -10.04 -4.03 -7.25
CA HIS A 143 -10.04 -2.97 -8.26
C HIS A 143 -9.06 -3.23 -9.39
N GLN A 144 -9.26 -2.52 -10.50
CA GLN A 144 -8.44 -2.58 -11.69
C GLN A 144 -8.58 -1.29 -12.49
N HIS A 145 -7.46 -0.75 -12.98
CA HIS A 145 -7.40 0.49 -13.76
C HIS A 145 -7.32 0.20 -15.25
N PHE A 146 -8.06 0.94 -16.06
CA PHE A 146 -8.09 0.83 -17.53
C PHE A 146 -7.84 2.18 -18.15
N ALA A 147 -6.77 2.31 -18.92
CA ALA A 147 -6.41 3.56 -19.59
C ALA A 147 -7.04 3.65 -21.00
N THR A 148 -7.74 4.73 -21.29
CA THR A 148 -8.25 5.04 -22.62
C THR A 148 -7.33 5.95 -23.41
N ALA A 149 -6.40 6.64 -22.72
CA ALA A 149 -5.30 7.42 -23.29
C ALA A 149 -4.02 7.06 -22.51
N GLU A 150 -2.87 7.53 -22.99
CA GLU A 150 -1.63 7.44 -22.21
C GLU A 150 -1.82 8.14 -20.86
N THR A 151 -1.56 7.43 -19.77
CA THR A 151 -1.99 7.81 -18.42
C THR A 151 -0.88 7.67 -17.42
N ARG A 152 -0.79 8.65 -16.52
CA ARG A 152 0.00 8.59 -15.28
C ARG A 152 -0.90 8.80 -14.06
N LEU A 153 -0.85 7.84 -13.16
CA LEU A 153 -1.58 7.83 -11.90
C LEU A 153 -0.57 7.91 -10.76
N ILE A 154 -0.84 8.69 -9.73
CA ILE A 154 -0.09 8.65 -8.46
C ILE A 154 -0.98 7.98 -7.44
N MET A 155 -0.54 6.83 -6.95
CA MET A 155 -1.16 6.06 -5.89
C MET A 155 -0.51 6.40 -4.56
N MET A 156 -1.34 6.60 -3.54
CA MET A 156 -0.91 6.83 -2.16
C MET A 156 -1.70 5.92 -1.24
N SER A 157 -1.00 5.15 -0.44
CA SER A 157 -1.61 4.22 0.51
C SER A 157 -1.09 4.42 1.93
N ASN A 158 -1.91 4.00 2.91
CA ASN A 158 -1.54 4.04 4.31
C ASN A 158 -0.68 2.83 4.67
N ARG A 159 0.59 3.08 4.94
CA ARG A 159 1.57 2.06 5.27
C ARG A 159 1.47 1.54 6.70
N ILE A 160 0.89 2.28 7.62
CA ILE A 160 0.78 1.85 9.03
C ILE A 160 0.07 0.51 9.13
N VAL A 161 -0.96 0.29 8.33
CA VAL A 161 -1.71 -0.97 8.29
C VAL A 161 -0.79 -2.14 7.92
N LYS A 162 0.12 -1.95 6.97
CA LYS A 162 1.17 -2.92 6.60
C LYS A 162 2.09 -3.23 7.78
N GLU A 163 2.63 -2.20 8.41
CA GLU A 163 3.57 -2.31 9.52
C GLU A 163 2.95 -2.99 10.75
N MET A 164 1.64 -2.86 10.94
CA MET A 164 0.89 -3.52 12.01
C MET A 164 0.62 -5.01 11.75
N GLY A 165 1.10 -5.57 10.65
CA GLY A 165 0.88 -6.96 10.29
C GLY A 165 -0.49 -7.24 9.65
N PHE A 166 -1.26 -6.20 9.33
CA PHE A 166 -2.49 -6.29 8.56
C PHE A 166 -2.21 -6.11 7.06
N ASP A 167 -1.06 -6.57 6.62
CA ASP A 167 -0.63 -6.51 5.23
C ASP A 167 -1.27 -7.64 4.41
N TRP A 168 -2.59 -7.59 4.28
CA TRP A 168 -3.26 -8.52 3.41
C TRP A 168 -3.39 -7.90 2.02
N PHE A 169 -2.70 -8.50 1.08
CA PHE A 169 -2.69 -8.17 -0.33
C PHE A 169 -2.96 -9.43 -1.15
N ASP A 170 -3.85 -9.36 -2.11
CA ASP A 170 -4.21 -10.46 -2.98
C ASP A 170 -4.21 -10.02 -4.45
N GLN A 171 -3.28 -10.58 -5.22
CA GLN A 171 -3.20 -10.37 -6.66
C GLN A 171 -4.14 -11.35 -7.36
N VAL A 172 -5.26 -10.86 -7.85
CA VAL A 172 -6.29 -11.66 -8.53
C VAL A 172 -5.90 -11.95 -9.98
N GLU A 173 -5.42 -10.92 -10.70
CA GLU A 173 -4.93 -11.04 -12.08
C GLU A 173 -3.71 -10.13 -12.26
N SER A 174 -2.69 -10.61 -12.94
CA SER A 174 -1.55 -9.77 -13.32
C SER A 174 -1.87 -8.87 -14.52
N ALA A 175 -1.16 -7.75 -14.59
CA ALA A 175 -1.18 -6.89 -15.78
C ALA A 175 -0.72 -7.66 -17.03
N PRO A 176 -1.22 -7.33 -18.22
CA PRO A 176 -0.77 -7.95 -19.46
C PRO A 176 0.75 -7.85 -19.65
N GLY A 177 1.37 -8.95 -20.08
CA GLY A 177 2.81 -9.00 -20.33
C GLY A 177 3.69 -9.15 -19.09
N PHE A 178 3.11 -9.31 -17.90
CA PHE A 178 3.85 -9.71 -16.72
C PHE A 178 3.96 -11.24 -16.64
N GLU A 179 5.19 -11.75 -16.61
CA GLU A 179 5.49 -13.16 -16.39
C GLU A 179 6.14 -13.35 -15.02
N ALA A 180 5.53 -14.17 -14.17
CA ALA A 180 6.06 -14.46 -12.84
C ALA A 180 7.45 -15.13 -12.93
N GLY A 181 8.41 -14.59 -12.17
CA GLY A 181 9.77 -15.15 -12.07
C GLY A 181 10.84 -14.42 -12.87
N GLN A 182 10.50 -13.40 -13.64
CA GLN A 182 11.49 -12.52 -14.26
C GLN A 182 11.51 -11.15 -13.56
N PRO A 183 12.58 -10.76 -12.84
CA PRO A 183 12.75 -9.40 -12.40
C PRO A 183 13.00 -8.52 -13.63
N GLN A 184 11.95 -7.91 -14.15
CA GLN A 184 12.05 -6.99 -15.27
C GLN A 184 12.37 -5.61 -14.72
N ARG A 185 13.60 -5.15 -14.95
CA ARG A 185 13.94 -3.74 -14.78
C ARG A 185 13.18 -2.96 -15.84
N GLY A 186 12.38 -1.98 -15.42
CA GLY A 186 11.77 -1.04 -16.34
C GLY A 186 12.86 -0.28 -17.08
N GLU A 187 12.81 -0.26 -18.39
CA GLU A 187 13.63 0.64 -19.20
C GLU A 187 13.08 2.06 -18.97
N ALA A 188 13.98 2.97 -18.59
CA ALA A 188 13.69 4.38 -18.36
C ALA A 188 13.50 5.13 -19.69
#